data_2ba850f125164ff5feab178c324a4934
#
_entry.id   2ba850f125164ff5feab178c324a4934
#
_cell.length_a   1.000
_cell.length_b   1.000
_cell.length_c   1.000
_cell.angle_alpha   90.00
_cell.angle_beta   90.00
_cell.angle_gamma   90.00
#
_symmetry.space_group_name_H-M   'P 1'
#
loop_
_entity.id
_entity.type
_entity.pdbx_description
1 polymer ?
#
loop_
_entity_poly.entity_id
_entity_poly.type
_entity_poly.pdbx_seq_one_letter_code
_entity_poly.pdbx_strand_id
1 'polypeptide(L)'
;AIEFGPRAVNGILGHTLSIRTPHEHVHRTPADILRHYEASTLSDEAKAKAAAIWSVVANAEARVHGTTPDHVHFHEVGRMANIIAVGLIADFMTTIDPAMIVASPLPMTDGTINCAHGVVPYPAPALYAMLDGVAVRPWSGEGEPVTPTGLAVLLGLGARFGGWPEMVVTDHVTVFTPKIFEGVANGTLMAFGQPVPAAE
;
A
#
# COMPACT_ATOMS: atom_id res chain seq x y z
N ALA A 1 -5.96 15.77 10.15
CA ALA A 1 -6.94 14.95 10.84
C ALA A 1 -6.91 13.52 10.29
N ILE A 2 -7.13 12.55 11.14
CA ILE A 2 -7.33 11.14 10.78
C ILE A 2 -8.77 10.82 11.15
N GLU A 3 -9.53 10.31 10.19
CA GLU A 3 -10.95 9.98 10.36
C GLU A 3 -11.14 8.52 9.91
N PHE A 4 -11.65 7.70 10.81
CA PHE A 4 -12.05 6.32 10.53
C PHE A 4 -13.55 6.18 10.74
N GLY A 5 -14.24 5.50 9.85
CA GLY A 5 -15.68 5.32 9.99
C GLY A 5 -16.29 4.41 8.93
N PRO A 6 -17.60 4.16 9.07
CA PRO A 6 -18.34 3.35 8.11
C PRO A 6 -18.45 4.06 6.76
N ARG A 7 -18.45 3.28 5.68
CA ARG A 7 -18.70 3.73 4.31
C ARG A 7 -19.51 2.67 3.57
N ALA A 8 -20.55 3.10 2.91
CA ALA A 8 -21.30 2.22 2.02
C ALA A 8 -20.97 2.52 0.55
N VAL A 9 -20.71 1.48 -0.23
CA VAL A 9 -20.48 1.54 -1.68
C VAL A 9 -21.36 0.49 -2.32
N ASN A 10 -22.21 0.89 -3.27
CA ASN A 10 -23.17 0.01 -3.95
C ASN A 10 -24.05 -0.81 -2.98
N GLY A 11 -24.44 -0.20 -1.85
CA GLY A 11 -25.26 -0.87 -0.81
C GLY A 11 -24.48 -1.82 0.10
N ILE A 12 -23.17 -2.00 -0.09
CA ILE A 12 -22.32 -2.82 0.77
C ILE A 12 -21.68 -1.91 1.81
N LEU A 13 -21.89 -2.23 3.09
CA LEU A 13 -21.27 -1.52 4.21
C LEU A 13 -19.85 -2.05 4.43
N GLY A 14 -18.92 -1.13 4.58
CA GLY A 14 -17.55 -1.38 4.98
C GLY A 14 -16.99 -0.19 5.76
N HIS A 15 -15.69 -0.03 5.75
CA HIS A 15 -14.99 1.02 6.48
C HIS A 15 -14.09 1.82 5.54
N THR A 16 -13.77 3.04 5.94
CA THR A 16 -12.79 3.88 5.26
C THR A 16 -11.91 4.60 6.27
N LEU A 17 -10.67 4.83 5.90
CA LEU A 17 -9.74 5.70 6.60
C LEU A 17 -9.43 6.90 5.72
N SER A 18 -9.52 8.10 6.27
CA SER A 18 -9.15 9.35 5.61
C SER A 18 -8.08 10.06 6.42
N ILE A 19 -6.98 10.42 5.77
CA ILE A 19 -5.90 11.19 6.38
C ILE A 19 -5.82 12.53 5.67
N ARG A 20 -6.18 13.59 6.38
CA ARG A 20 -6.15 14.96 5.86
C ARG A 20 -4.95 15.70 6.43
N THR A 21 -4.06 16.11 5.57
CA THR A 21 -2.91 16.98 5.86
C THR A 21 -3.06 18.31 5.14
N PRO A 22 -2.39 19.37 5.60
CA PRO A 22 -2.26 20.59 4.80
C PRO A 22 -1.70 20.27 3.42
N HIS A 23 -2.10 21.04 2.42
CA HIS A 23 -1.53 20.91 1.08
C HIS A 23 -0.05 21.34 1.14
N GLU A 24 0.82 20.50 0.60
CA GLU A 24 2.26 20.74 0.61
C GLU A 24 2.86 20.45 -0.78
N HIS A 25 3.81 21.27 -1.17
CA HIS A 25 4.68 21.09 -2.33
C HIS A 25 6.10 20.81 -1.81
N VAL A 26 6.32 19.64 -1.25
CA VAL A 26 7.60 19.29 -0.63
C VAL A 26 8.15 18.06 -1.32
N HIS A 27 9.42 18.13 -1.67
CA HIS A 27 10.21 16.99 -2.12
C HIS A 27 10.95 16.44 -0.90
N ARG A 28 10.70 15.19 -0.54
CA ARG A 28 11.36 14.52 0.60
C ARG A 28 12.32 13.46 0.11
N THR A 29 13.47 13.40 0.74
CA THR A 29 14.40 12.27 0.60
C THR A 29 13.95 11.12 1.51
N PRO A 30 14.44 9.88 1.29
CA PRO A 30 14.23 8.78 2.24
C PRO A 30 14.67 9.15 3.66
N ALA A 31 15.78 9.84 3.82
CA ALA A 31 16.26 10.30 5.12
C ALA A 31 15.28 11.28 5.81
N ASP A 32 14.63 12.16 5.06
CA ASP A 32 13.62 13.07 5.61
C ASP A 32 12.42 12.29 6.17
N ILE A 33 11.98 11.25 5.46
CA ILE A 33 10.87 10.41 5.89
C ILE A 33 11.22 9.63 7.15
N LEU A 34 12.39 9.00 7.19
CA LEU A 34 12.84 8.24 8.36
C LEU A 34 12.94 9.14 9.60
N ARG A 35 13.39 10.38 9.47
CA ARG A 35 13.39 11.35 10.59
C ARG A 35 12.01 11.61 11.17
N HIS A 36 10.94 11.57 10.37
CA HIS A 36 9.59 11.68 10.90
C HIS A 36 9.23 10.50 11.81
N TYR A 37 9.65 9.29 11.45
CA TYR A 37 9.42 8.11 12.31
C TYR A 37 10.31 8.12 13.54
N GLU A 38 11.58 8.53 13.43
CA GLU A 38 12.47 8.70 14.57
C GLU A 38 11.89 9.66 15.63
N ALA A 39 11.28 10.76 15.18
CA ALA A 39 10.63 11.73 16.06
C ALA A 39 9.24 11.30 16.56
N SER A 40 8.72 10.16 16.10
CA SER A 40 7.40 9.66 16.48
C SER A 40 7.44 8.80 17.74
N THR A 41 6.26 8.49 18.26
CA THR A 41 6.06 7.55 19.39
C THR A 41 5.95 6.09 18.97
N LEU A 42 6.17 5.75 17.69
CA LEU A 42 6.18 4.39 17.21
C LEU A 42 7.25 3.55 17.90
N SER A 43 6.97 2.27 18.12
CA SER A 43 7.97 1.32 18.60
C SER A 43 9.11 1.16 17.58
N ASP A 44 10.28 0.71 18.02
CA ASP A 44 11.43 0.48 17.13
C ASP A 44 11.11 -0.57 16.07
N GLU A 45 10.28 -1.55 16.39
CA GLU A 45 9.81 -2.56 15.44
C GLU A 45 8.89 -1.96 14.38
N ALA A 46 7.95 -1.10 14.75
CA ALA A 46 7.09 -0.39 13.81
C ALA A 46 7.89 0.56 12.92
N LYS A 47 8.90 1.26 13.48
CA LYS A 47 9.84 2.07 12.69
C LYS A 47 10.61 1.24 11.67
N ALA A 48 11.08 0.05 12.07
CA ALA A 48 11.78 -0.86 11.17
C ALA A 48 10.88 -1.36 10.02
N LYS A 49 9.61 -1.71 10.31
CA LYS A 49 8.63 -2.08 9.28
C LYS A 49 8.37 -0.90 8.33
N ALA A 50 8.17 0.30 8.86
CA ALA A 50 7.97 1.50 8.04
C ALA A 50 9.21 1.78 7.15
N ALA A 51 10.42 1.65 7.69
CA ALA A 51 11.65 1.82 6.93
C ALA A 51 11.80 0.77 5.81
N ALA A 52 11.42 -0.49 6.06
CA ALA A 52 11.39 -1.54 5.04
C ALA A 52 10.44 -1.20 3.89
N ILE A 53 9.24 -0.69 4.19
CA ILE A 53 8.27 -0.25 3.17
C ILE A 53 8.87 0.89 2.32
N TRP A 54 9.45 1.91 2.96
CA TRP A 54 10.04 3.05 2.25
C TRP A 54 11.29 2.68 1.47
N SER A 55 12.03 1.67 1.90
CA SER A 55 13.16 1.13 1.13
C SER A 55 12.71 0.54 -0.21
N VAL A 56 11.54 -0.14 -0.25
CA VAL A 56 10.96 -0.63 -1.51
C VAL A 56 10.66 0.53 -2.47
N VAL A 57 10.03 1.60 -1.96
CA VAL A 57 9.73 2.79 -2.78
C VAL A 57 11.03 3.44 -3.28
N ALA A 58 12.01 3.63 -2.39
CA ALA A 58 13.28 4.26 -2.75
C ALA A 58 14.05 3.49 -3.82
N ASN A 59 14.08 2.15 -3.72
CA ASN A 59 14.70 1.30 -4.74
C ASN A 59 13.98 1.38 -6.09
N ALA A 60 12.64 1.42 -6.09
CA ALA A 60 11.86 1.56 -7.31
C ALA A 60 12.10 2.91 -8.00
N GLU A 61 12.05 4.00 -7.25
CA GLU A 61 12.32 5.35 -7.76
C GLU A 61 13.78 5.48 -8.26
N ALA A 62 14.73 4.89 -7.56
CA ALA A 62 16.13 4.87 -7.97
C ALA A 62 16.31 4.17 -9.34
N ARG A 63 15.64 3.04 -9.55
CA ARG A 63 15.63 2.32 -10.85
C ARG A 63 15.02 3.18 -11.95
N VAL A 64 13.90 3.85 -11.68
CA VAL A 64 13.20 4.71 -12.66
C VAL A 64 14.07 5.90 -13.06
N HIS A 65 14.75 6.52 -12.10
CA HIS A 65 15.53 7.74 -12.31
C HIS A 65 17.01 7.51 -12.61
N GLY A 66 17.48 6.25 -12.64
CA GLY A 66 18.89 5.93 -12.90
C GLY A 66 19.84 6.49 -11.85
N THR A 67 19.40 6.49 -10.59
CA THR A 67 20.16 7.01 -9.44
C THR A 67 20.28 5.97 -8.33
N THR A 68 20.78 6.35 -7.16
CA THR A 68 20.81 5.47 -5.98
C THR A 68 19.67 5.80 -5.02
N PRO A 69 19.21 4.83 -4.19
CA PRO A 69 18.10 5.05 -3.26
C PRO A 69 18.29 6.26 -2.32
N ASP A 70 19.52 6.56 -1.93
CA ASP A 70 19.82 7.68 -1.03
C ASP A 70 19.68 9.06 -1.71
N HIS A 71 19.68 9.09 -3.05
CA HIS A 71 19.62 10.32 -3.84
C HIS A 71 18.25 10.55 -4.52
N VAL A 72 17.26 9.67 -4.27
CA VAL A 72 15.93 9.90 -4.80
C VAL A 72 15.21 11.02 -4.04
N HIS A 73 14.32 11.70 -4.76
CA HIS A 73 13.42 12.69 -4.20
C HIS A 73 11.98 12.25 -4.47
N PHE A 74 11.24 12.01 -3.41
CA PHE A 74 9.84 11.63 -3.49
C PHE A 74 8.96 12.85 -3.76
N HIS A 75 8.21 12.81 -4.84
CA HIS A 75 7.24 13.83 -5.19
C HIS A 75 5.88 13.53 -4.53
N GLU A 76 4.99 12.84 -5.24
CA GLU A 76 3.64 12.53 -4.76
C GLU A 76 3.63 11.48 -3.64
N VAL A 77 4.47 10.47 -3.73
CA VAL A 77 4.55 9.41 -2.71
C VAL A 77 5.07 9.90 -1.37
N GLY A 78 5.93 10.93 -1.35
CA GLY A 78 6.52 11.52 -0.14
C GLY A 78 5.60 12.47 0.64
N ARG A 79 4.32 12.59 0.30
CA ARG A 79 3.37 13.44 1.03
C ARG A 79 3.15 12.95 2.47
N MET A 80 2.94 13.89 3.39
CA MET A 80 2.72 13.59 4.81
C MET A 80 1.60 12.59 5.06
N ALA A 81 0.53 12.61 4.27
CA ALA A 81 -0.56 11.64 4.38
C ALA A 81 -0.07 10.19 4.17
N ASN A 82 0.84 9.95 3.22
CA ASN A 82 1.42 8.64 2.97
C ASN A 82 2.38 8.23 4.11
N ILE A 83 3.17 9.19 4.63
CA ILE A 83 4.06 8.94 5.77
C ILE A 83 3.25 8.48 6.98
N ILE A 84 2.16 9.19 7.29
CA ILE A 84 1.24 8.82 8.38
C ILE A 84 0.60 7.45 8.09
N ALA A 85 0.10 7.20 6.87
CA ALA A 85 -0.54 5.95 6.51
C ALA A 85 0.42 4.75 6.68
N VAL A 86 1.65 4.87 6.18
CA VAL A 86 2.67 3.81 6.34
C VAL A 86 3.02 3.59 7.80
N GLY A 87 3.17 4.67 8.60
CA GLY A 87 3.41 4.57 10.03
C GLY A 87 2.28 3.84 10.78
N LEU A 88 1.02 4.17 10.49
CA LEU A 88 -0.14 3.49 11.07
C LEU A 88 -0.22 2.02 10.69
N ILE A 89 0.07 1.69 9.42
CA ILE A 89 0.11 0.30 8.96
C ILE A 89 1.24 -0.47 9.66
N ALA A 90 2.42 0.12 9.77
CA ALA A 90 3.56 -0.50 10.44
C ALA A 90 3.28 -0.77 11.92
N ASP A 91 2.66 0.17 12.63
CA ASP A 91 2.24 0.02 14.02
C ASP A 91 1.19 -1.08 14.19
N PHE A 92 0.16 -1.05 13.35
CA PHE A 92 -0.87 -2.08 13.32
C PHE A 92 -0.28 -3.47 13.05
N MET A 93 0.58 -3.60 12.04
CA MET A 93 1.22 -4.87 11.69
C MET A 93 2.21 -5.36 12.75
N THR A 94 2.76 -4.47 13.55
CA THR A 94 3.54 -4.82 14.74
C THR A 94 2.66 -5.35 15.86
N THR A 95 1.48 -4.74 16.04
CA THR A 95 0.52 -5.13 17.08
C THR A 95 -0.11 -6.51 16.79
N ILE A 96 -0.49 -6.80 15.55
CA ILE A 96 -1.12 -8.09 15.20
C ILE A 96 -0.10 -9.20 14.91
N ASP A 97 1.12 -8.85 14.59
CA ASP A 97 2.27 -9.74 14.30
C ASP A 97 1.89 -11.02 13.53
N PRO A 98 1.36 -10.90 12.31
CA PRO A 98 0.88 -12.06 11.57
C PRO A 98 2.05 -12.93 11.11
N ALA A 99 1.95 -14.25 11.30
CA ALA A 99 2.94 -15.20 10.82
C ALA A 99 3.09 -15.21 9.28
N MET A 100 2.05 -14.77 8.55
CA MET A 100 2.03 -14.72 7.10
C MET A 100 1.03 -13.66 6.62
N ILE A 101 1.40 -12.95 5.55
CA ILE A 101 0.51 -12.04 4.82
C ILE A 101 0.35 -12.60 3.41
N VAL A 102 -0.89 -12.75 2.96
CA VAL A 102 -1.22 -13.20 1.60
C VAL A 102 -2.09 -12.15 0.92
N ALA A 103 -1.69 -11.73 -0.26
CA ALA A 103 -2.47 -10.87 -1.14
C ALA A 103 -2.90 -11.64 -2.40
N SER A 104 -4.13 -11.44 -2.85
CA SER A 104 -4.54 -11.96 -4.16
C SER A 104 -3.72 -11.32 -5.29
N PRO A 105 -3.62 -11.96 -6.48
CA PRO A 105 -3.00 -11.32 -7.64
C PRO A 105 -3.55 -9.92 -7.87
N LEU A 106 -2.64 -8.96 -8.06
CA LEU A 106 -3.01 -7.54 -8.13
C LEU A 106 -3.72 -7.20 -9.44
N PRO A 107 -4.81 -6.41 -9.41
CA PRO A 107 -5.50 -5.99 -10.61
C PRO A 107 -4.64 -5.03 -11.42
N MET A 108 -4.47 -5.30 -12.72
CA MET A 108 -3.77 -4.43 -13.67
C MET A 108 -4.66 -4.16 -14.87
N THR A 109 -4.60 -2.95 -15.39
CA THR A 109 -5.32 -2.52 -16.58
C THR A 109 -4.36 -1.92 -17.59
N ASP A 110 -4.81 -1.83 -18.83
CA ASP A 110 -4.15 -1.01 -19.85
C ASP A 110 -4.60 0.44 -19.72
N GLY A 111 -3.86 1.36 -20.32
CA GLY A 111 -4.22 2.77 -20.36
C GLY A 111 -3.10 3.70 -19.94
N THR A 112 -3.47 4.91 -19.55
CA THR A 112 -2.52 5.96 -19.15
C THR A 112 -2.91 6.58 -17.81
N ILE A 113 -1.92 7.12 -17.13
CA ILE A 113 -2.10 7.93 -15.94
C ILE A 113 -1.41 9.29 -16.12
N ASN A 114 -1.91 10.28 -15.41
CA ASN A 114 -1.25 11.60 -15.32
C ASN A 114 -0.56 11.70 -13.95
N CYS A 115 0.74 11.90 -13.96
CA CYS A 115 1.58 12.00 -12.78
C CYS A 115 2.60 13.13 -12.92
N ALA A 116 3.53 13.28 -11.99
CA ALA A 116 4.59 14.29 -12.04
C ALA A 116 5.44 14.23 -13.32
N HIS A 117 5.49 13.10 -14.01
CA HIS A 117 6.19 12.89 -15.28
C HIS A 117 5.33 13.15 -16.52
N GLY A 118 4.14 13.74 -16.34
CA GLY A 118 3.15 13.92 -17.40
C GLY A 118 2.28 12.67 -17.58
N VAL A 119 1.75 12.51 -18.80
CA VAL A 119 0.93 11.34 -19.16
C VAL A 119 1.86 10.17 -19.51
N VAL A 120 1.76 9.11 -18.75
CA VAL A 120 2.58 7.89 -18.93
C VAL A 120 1.66 6.65 -19.03
N PRO A 121 2.13 5.54 -19.61
CA PRO A 121 1.39 4.27 -19.56
C PRO A 121 1.17 3.84 -18.10
N TYR A 122 0.02 3.20 -17.83
CA TYR A 122 -0.19 2.46 -16.59
C TYR A 122 0.40 1.03 -16.76
N PRO A 123 1.01 0.46 -15.72
CA PRO A 123 1.23 1.03 -14.39
C PRO A 123 2.29 2.14 -14.35
N ALA A 124 2.17 3.05 -13.36
CA ALA A 124 3.16 4.11 -13.15
C ALA A 124 4.59 3.57 -13.09
N PRO A 125 5.62 4.31 -13.55
CA PRO A 125 6.99 3.80 -13.63
C PRO A 125 7.50 3.17 -12.33
N ALA A 126 7.29 3.80 -11.18
CA ALA A 126 7.71 3.24 -9.90
C ALA A 126 6.94 1.97 -9.53
N LEU A 127 5.62 1.93 -9.81
CA LEU A 127 4.82 0.72 -9.63
C LEU A 127 5.34 -0.41 -10.52
N TYR A 128 5.59 -0.11 -11.81
CA TYR A 128 6.11 -1.08 -12.76
C TYR A 128 7.47 -1.66 -12.33
N ALA A 129 8.35 -0.81 -11.80
CA ALA A 129 9.66 -1.22 -11.29
C ALA A 129 9.59 -2.17 -10.07
N MET A 130 8.44 -2.24 -9.38
CA MET A 130 8.21 -3.12 -8.24
C MET A 130 7.52 -4.46 -8.57
N LEU A 131 7.14 -4.70 -9.83
CA LEU A 131 6.34 -5.88 -10.21
C LEU A 131 7.15 -7.17 -10.32
N ASP A 132 8.45 -7.15 -10.21
CA ASP A 132 9.28 -8.35 -10.28
C ASP A 132 8.86 -9.37 -9.19
N GLY A 133 8.36 -10.55 -9.62
CA GLY A 133 7.87 -11.61 -8.71
C GLY A 133 6.46 -11.38 -8.15
N VAL A 134 5.76 -10.34 -8.55
CA VAL A 134 4.39 -10.03 -8.12
C VAL A 134 3.38 -10.69 -9.06
N ALA A 135 2.47 -11.49 -8.51
CA ALA A 135 1.37 -12.04 -9.29
C ALA A 135 0.35 -10.94 -9.62
N VAL A 136 -0.01 -10.84 -10.90
CA VAL A 136 -0.98 -9.87 -11.40
C VAL A 136 -2.13 -10.57 -12.14
N ARG A 137 -3.25 -9.88 -12.28
CA ARG A 137 -4.42 -10.34 -13.06
C ARG A 137 -5.01 -9.20 -13.87
N PRO A 138 -5.65 -9.48 -15.01
CA PRO A 138 -6.38 -8.47 -15.77
C PRO A 138 -7.47 -7.80 -14.93
N TRP A 139 -7.72 -6.51 -15.21
CA TRP A 139 -8.79 -5.75 -14.61
C TRP A 139 -9.42 -4.82 -15.67
N SER A 140 -10.75 -4.81 -15.74
CA SER A 140 -11.49 -4.11 -16.79
C SER A 140 -11.94 -2.70 -16.42
N GLY A 141 -11.62 -2.21 -15.22
CA GLY A 141 -11.97 -0.85 -14.81
C GLY A 141 -11.03 0.20 -15.40
N GLU A 142 -11.42 1.46 -15.30
CA GLU A 142 -10.60 2.59 -15.72
C GLU A 142 -9.86 3.22 -14.55
N GLY A 143 -8.59 3.60 -14.78
CA GLY A 143 -7.74 4.29 -13.82
C GLY A 143 -6.75 3.39 -13.11
N GLU A 144 -6.29 3.80 -11.95
CA GLU A 144 -5.21 3.17 -11.19
C GLU A 144 -5.77 2.34 -10.00
N PRO A 145 -5.94 1.01 -10.15
CA PRO A 145 -6.43 0.16 -9.07
C PRO A 145 -5.37 -0.14 -8.00
N VAL A 146 -4.08 -0.10 -8.37
CA VAL A 146 -2.95 -0.33 -7.49
C VAL A 146 -2.04 0.90 -7.54
N THR A 147 -1.64 1.40 -6.37
CA THR A 147 -0.72 2.53 -6.26
C THR A 147 0.69 2.07 -5.87
N PRO A 148 1.74 2.85 -6.19
CA PRO A 148 3.10 2.53 -5.76
C PRO A 148 3.23 2.32 -4.25
N THR A 149 2.65 3.19 -3.43
CA THR A 149 2.68 3.06 -1.97
C THR A 149 1.95 1.78 -1.49
N GLY A 150 0.81 1.45 -2.11
CA GLY A 150 0.05 0.25 -1.76
C GLY A 150 0.83 -1.03 -2.02
N LEU A 151 1.50 -1.13 -3.18
CA LEU A 151 2.36 -2.27 -3.48
C LEU A 151 3.59 -2.32 -2.57
N ALA A 152 4.21 -1.18 -2.30
CA ALA A 152 5.37 -1.10 -1.42
C ALA A 152 5.05 -1.58 0.00
N VAL A 153 3.85 -1.31 0.52
CA VAL A 153 3.38 -1.83 1.82
C VAL A 153 3.38 -3.36 1.80
N LEU A 154 2.78 -3.98 0.78
CA LEU A 154 2.73 -5.44 0.67
C LEU A 154 4.13 -6.06 0.58
N LEU A 155 4.99 -5.50 -0.27
CA LEU A 155 6.36 -5.98 -0.46
C LEU A 155 7.23 -5.76 0.78
N GLY A 156 7.17 -4.58 1.38
CA GLY A 156 7.95 -4.24 2.56
C GLY A 156 7.56 -5.03 3.81
N LEU A 157 6.32 -5.52 3.86
CA LEU A 157 5.82 -6.41 4.91
C LEU A 157 6.00 -7.91 4.55
N GLY A 158 6.60 -8.23 3.41
CA GLY A 158 6.88 -9.61 3.02
C GLY A 158 5.64 -10.40 2.58
N ALA A 159 4.63 -9.74 2.02
CA ALA A 159 3.42 -10.41 1.55
C ALA A 159 3.73 -11.39 0.41
N ARG A 160 3.05 -12.53 0.40
CA ARG A 160 3.02 -13.49 -0.69
C ARG A 160 1.80 -13.22 -1.57
N PHE A 161 1.95 -13.46 -2.87
CA PHE A 161 0.86 -13.27 -3.83
C PHE A 161 0.32 -14.61 -4.30
N GLY A 162 -1.00 -14.80 -4.16
CA GLY A 162 -1.65 -16.08 -4.52
C GLY A 162 -3.12 -16.13 -4.16
N GLY A 163 -3.66 -17.34 -4.15
CA GLY A 163 -5.02 -17.61 -3.69
C GLY A 163 -5.15 -17.53 -2.17
N TRP A 164 -6.37 -17.71 -1.69
CA TRP A 164 -6.65 -17.83 -0.26
C TRP A 164 -5.82 -18.94 0.36
N PRO A 165 -5.13 -18.68 1.49
CA PRO A 165 -4.47 -19.77 2.24
C PRO A 165 -5.52 -20.65 2.92
N GLU A 166 -5.16 -21.90 3.21
CA GLU A 166 -5.96 -22.74 4.11
C GLU A 166 -5.93 -22.14 5.51
N MET A 167 -7.09 -21.66 5.96
CA MET A 167 -7.23 -21.06 7.30
C MET A 167 -8.65 -21.13 7.80
N VAL A 168 -8.80 -21.10 9.10
CA VAL A 168 -10.07 -20.81 9.76
C VAL A 168 -10.17 -19.29 9.95
N VAL A 169 -11.10 -18.66 9.24
CA VAL A 169 -11.32 -17.21 9.36
C VAL A 169 -11.87 -16.89 10.73
N THR A 170 -11.22 -15.97 11.45
CA THR A 170 -11.62 -15.52 12.79
C THR A 170 -12.22 -14.12 12.78
N ASP A 171 -11.83 -13.29 11.81
CA ASP A 171 -12.37 -11.95 11.62
C ASP A 171 -12.19 -11.50 10.18
N HIS A 172 -12.98 -10.53 9.73
CA HIS A 172 -12.90 -9.99 8.38
C HIS A 172 -13.48 -8.57 8.30
N VAL A 173 -13.01 -7.82 7.31
CA VAL A 173 -13.47 -6.45 7.07
C VAL A 173 -13.43 -6.09 5.58
N THR A 174 -14.38 -5.29 5.15
CA THR A 174 -14.36 -4.63 3.84
C THR A 174 -13.89 -3.19 4.02
N VAL A 175 -12.86 -2.80 3.29
CA VAL A 175 -12.29 -1.45 3.31
C VAL A 175 -12.49 -0.79 1.96
N PHE A 176 -13.04 0.42 1.97
CA PHE A 176 -13.21 1.25 0.78
C PHE A 176 -12.25 2.43 0.79
N THR A 177 -11.59 2.67 -0.33
CA THR A 177 -10.83 3.89 -0.54
C THR A 177 -11.76 5.05 -0.92
N PRO A 178 -11.32 6.32 -0.85
CA PRO A 178 -12.09 7.45 -1.37
C PRO A 178 -12.43 7.32 -2.86
N LYS A 179 -11.56 6.71 -3.65
CA LYS A 179 -11.75 6.50 -5.09
C LYS A 179 -12.72 5.36 -5.33
N ILE A 180 -13.73 5.60 -6.16
CA ILE A 180 -14.70 4.61 -6.62
C ILE A 180 -14.47 4.39 -8.11
N PHE A 181 -14.43 3.13 -8.50
CA PHE A 181 -14.32 2.69 -9.88
C PHE A 181 -15.69 2.23 -10.37
N GLU A 182 -16.17 2.81 -11.46
CA GLU A 182 -17.48 2.46 -12.03
C GLU A 182 -17.43 1.14 -12.79
N GLY A 183 -18.50 0.37 -12.73
CA GLY A 183 -18.66 -0.88 -13.49
C GLY A 183 -17.80 -2.06 -13.03
N VAL A 184 -17.03 -1.91 -11.95
CA VAL A 184 -16.19 -2.97 -11.39
C VAL A 184 -16.36 -3.07 -9.88
N ALA A 185 -15.92 -4.20 -9.32
CA ALA A 185 -15.92 -4.39 -7.88
C ALA A 185 -14.98 -3.40 -7.19
N ASN A 186 -15.50 -2.73 -6.17
CA ASN A 186 -14.74 -1.82 -5.31
C ASN A 186 -14.50 -2.46 -3.94
N GLY A 187 -13.53 -1.92 -3.23
CA GLY A 187 -13.16 -2.34 -1.89
C GLY A 187 -12.11 -3.45 -1.86
N THR A 188 -11.43 -3.50 -0.73
CA THR A 188 -10.48 -4.55 -0.39
C THR A 188 -11.09 -5.40 0.72
N LEU A 189 -11.16 -6.69 0.50
CA LEU A 189 -11.56 -7.65 1.52
C LEU A 189 -10.31 -8.07 2.30
N MET A 190 -10.36 -7.92 3.61
CA MET A 190 -9.31 -8.38 4.51
C MET A 190 -9.89 -9.42 5.45
N ALA A 191 -9.18 -10.52 5.62
CA ALA A 191 -9.55 -11.57 6.55
C ALA A 191 -8.37 -11.93 7.45
N PHE A 192 -8.69 -12.18 8.71
CA PHE A 192 -7.76 -12.71 9.70
C PHE A 192 -8.14 -14.15 9.99
N GLY A 193 -7.17 -14.99 10.25
CA GLY A 193 -7.43 -16.40 10.48
C GLY A 193 -6.27 -17.12 11.14
N GLN A 194 -6.55 -18.34 11.54
CA GLN A 194 -5.58 -19.28 12.10
C GLN A 194 -5.35 -20.41 11.10
N PRO A 195 -4.16 -21.02 11.06
CA PRO A 195 -3.94 -22.22 10.26
C PRO A 195 -4.97 -23.29 10.59
N VAL A 196 -5.41 -24.04 9.58
CA VAL A 196 -6.25 -25.21 9.81
C VAL A 196 -5.43 -26.21 10.64
N PRO A 197 -5.98 -26.71 11.77
CA PRO A 197 -5.29 -27.73 12.55
C PRO A 197 -4.95 -28.95 11.69
N ALA A 198 -3.77 -29.52 11.85
CA ALA A 198 -3.44 -30.77 11.20
C ALA A 198 -4.47 -31.83 11.61
N ALA A 199 -4.97 -32.63 10.64
CA ALA A 199 -5.79 -33.79 10.96
C ALA A 199 -4.94 -34.76 11.76
N GLU A 200 -5.46 -35.20 12.93
CA GLU A 200 -4.85 -36.24 13.74
C GLU A 200 -4.90 -37.59 13.04
#